data_598071b5ee544b80c5a449ec48f7ebc2
#
_entry.id   598071b5ee544b80c5a449ec48f7ebc2
#
_cell.length_a   1.000
_cell.length_b   1.000
_cell.length_c   1.000
_cell.angle_alpha   90.00
_cell.angle_beta   90.00
_cell.angle_gamma   90.00
#
_symmetry.space_group_name_H-M   'P 1'
#
loop_
_entity.id
_entity.type
_entity.pdbx_description
1 polymer ?
#
loop_
_entity_poly.entity_id
_entity_poly.type
_entity_poly.pdbx_seq_one_letter_code
_entity_poly.pdbx_strand_id
1 'polypeptide(L)'
;MLSIKSISKAYAGRTLFADASLQINRRDRIGVVGRNGAGKSTLFSIILKDISPDSGEIALERGAKIGYLPQESASTGGETVIELACSISPDFVAAARRLGELGQEQDGDPSDADYETFESAGGSRLIAKARQILSGLSFKDSDFDRPARELSGGWIMRAHLARLLVMEPDLLMLDEPTNHLDLHSLIWLQNYLLNYPGAILLISHDREFLNLLIHYVVELEGGQATRYTGNYESHLVQRAASEAQRMAAYENQQKEIERLMKFVDRFRAKNTKATQAQSKLKQIERMEKIDAPFISTKKMKLSFPQPSRSGQRVIALKQLGKAYGDLEVYASLNL
;
A
#
# COMPACT_ATOMS: atom_id res chain seq x y z
N MET A 1 18.53 -2.01 -5.64
CA MET A 1 18.02 -0.64 -5.42
C MET A 1 17.73 -0.38 -3.94
N LEU A 2 16.80 -1.10 -3.29
CA LEU A 2 16.55 -1.05 -1.84
C LEU A 2 16.77 -2.43 -1.23
N SER A 3 17.55 -2.50 -0.14
CA SER A 3 17.79 -3.73 0.62
C SER A 3 17.40 -3.51 2.08
N ILE A 4 16.52 -4.35 2.57
CA ILE A 4 16.09 -4.42 3.97
C ILE A 4 16.62 -5.73 4.52
N LYS A 5 17.41 -5.67 5.61
CA LYS A 5 18.06 -6.84 6.22
C LYS A 5 17.65 -6.95 7.67
N SER A 6 17.01 -8.06 8.00
CA SER A 6 16.72 -8.50 9.37
C SER A 6 16.10 -7.43 10.26
N ILE A 7 15.16 -6.63 9.70
CA ILE A 7 14.50 -5.59 10.48
C ILE A 7 13.51 -6.20 11.48
N SER A 8 13.53 -5.65 12.68
CA SER A 8 12.52 -5.94 13.70
C SER A 8 11.88 -4.65 14.18
N LYS A 9 10.58 -4.70 14.48
CA LYS A 9 9.82 -3.58 15.03
C LYS A 9 8.69 -4.07 15.92
N ALA A 10 8.58 -3.51 17.10
CA ALA A 10 7.49 -3.77 18.04
C ALA A 10 6.86 -2.46 18.54
N TYR A 11 5.57 -2.49 18.83
CA TYR A 11 4.83 -1.42 19.49
C TYR A 11 4.05 -1.97 20.68
N ALA A 12 4.24 -1.37 21.86
CA ALA A 12 3.51 -1.72 23.08
C ALA A 12 3.49 -3.24 23.37
N GLY A 13 4.60 -3.92 23.15
CA GLY A 13 4.73 -5.37 23.37
C GLY A 13 4.19 -6.25 22.24
N ARG A 14 3.63 -5.66 21.17
CA ARG A 14 3.21 -6.40 19.97
C ARG A 14 4.29 -6.31 18.90
N THR A 15 4.86 -7.44 18.53
CA THR A 15 5.81 -7.53 17.41
C THR A 15 5.08 -7.36 16.09
N LEU A 16 5.50 -6.37 15.29
CA LEU A 16 5.05 -6.18 13.92
C LEU A 16 5.95 -6.93 12.92
N PHE A 17 7.28 -6.84 13.14
CA PHE A 17 8.27 -7.54 12.33
C PHE A 17 9.29 -8.20 13.25
N ALA A 18 9.67 -9.42 12.92
CA ALA A 18 10.75 -10.16 13.54
C ALA A 18 11.65 -10.70 12.43
N ASP A 19 12.85 -10.14 12.30
CA ASP A 19 13.85 -10.57 11.32
C ASP A 19 13.37 -10.49 9.85
N ALA A 20 12.56 -9.48 9.51
CA ALA A 20 12.01 -9.31 8.17
C ALA A 20 13.09 -8.80 7.21
N SER A 21 13.24 -9.48 6.08
CA SER A 21 14.20 -9.12 5.04
C SER A 21 13.50 -9.01 3.68
N LEU A 22 13.83 -7.96 2.92
CA LEU A 22 13.23 -7.69 1.62
C LEU A 22 14.24 -7.03 0.70
N GLN A 23 14.32 -7.53 -0.53
CA GLN A 23 15.10 -6.92 -1.60
C GLN A 23 14.15 -6.39 -2.68
N ILE A 24 14.32 -5.11 -3.03
CA ILE A 24 13.60 -4.45 -4.14
C ILE A 24 14.61 -4.06 -5.20
N ASN A 25 14.43 -4.59 -6.39
CA ASN A 25 15.28 -4.28 -7.55
C ASN A 25 14.63 -3.20 -8.43
N ARG A 26 15.39 -2.65 -9.37
CA ARG A 26 14.85 -1.72 -10.36
C ARG A 26 13.76 -2.42 -11.18
N ARG A 27 12.64 -1.74 -11.42
CA ARG A 27 11.46 -2.25 -12.14
C ARG A 27 10.70 -3.38 -11.45
N ASP A 28 11.02 -3.73 -10.20
CA ASP A 28 10.17 -4.67 -9.45
C ASP A 28 8.76 -4.08 -9.27
N ARG A 29 7.75 -4.94 -9.36
CA ARG A 29 6.33 -4.66 -9.12
C ARG A 29 5.90 -5.51 -7.93
N ILE A 30 5.83 -4.91 -6.75
CA ILE A 30 5.63 -5.63 -5.50
C ILE A 30 4.35 -5.15 -4.84
N GLY A 31 3.42 -6.07 -4.58
CA GLY A 31 2.27 -5.84 -3.72
C GLY A 31 2.57 -6.23 -2.28
N VAL A 32 2.31 -5.34 -1.34
CA VAL A 32 2.40 -5.62 0.10
C VAL A 32 1.02 -5.96 0.63
N VAL A 33 0.86 -7.18 1.09
CA VAL A 33 -0.42 -7.69 1.59
C VAL A 33 -0.29 -8.12 3.05
N GLY A 34 -1.42 -8.16 3.74
CA GLY A 34 -1.48 -8.55 5.14
C GLY A 34 -2.73 -7.99 5.80
N ARG A 35 -3.09 -8.52 6.97
CA ARG A 35 -4.27 -8.08 7.74
C ARG A 35 -4.12 -6.61 8.17
N ASN A 36 -5.25 -5.96 8.49
CA ASN A 36 -5.20 -4.63 9.09
C ASN A 36 -4.41 -4.70 10.41
N GLY A 37 -3.47 -3.75 10.58
CA GLY A 37 -2.53 -3.74 11.70
C GLY A 37 -1.39 -4.76 11.61
N ALA A 38 -1.13 -5.37 10.43
CA ALA A 38 0.04 -6.23 10.22
C ALA A 38 1.36 -5.46 10.08
N GLY A 39 1.30 -4.12 9.97
CA GLY A 39 2.48 -3.27 9.86
C GLY A 39 2.80 -2.79 8.43
N LYS A 40 1.85 -2.89 7.48
CA LYS A 40 2.08 -2.45 6.09
C LYS A 40 2.55 -0.98 6.00
N SER A 41 1.78 -0.05 6.55
CA SER A 41 2.14 1.38 6.58
C SER A 41 3.38 1.65 7.44
N THR A 42 3.60 0.86 8.53
CA THR A 42 4.83 0.93 9.32
C THR A 42 6.06 0.54 8.50
N LEU A 43 5.96 -0.49 7.65
CA LEU A 43 7.04 -0.86 6.73
C LEU A 43 7.35 0.30 5.78
N PHE A 44 6.34 0.99 5.27
CA PHE A 44 6.52 2.17 4.43
C PHE A 44 7.22 3.30 5.19
N SER A 45 6.75 3.63 6.39
CA SER A 45 7.41 4.66 7.24
C SER A 45 8.86 4.31 7.59
N ILE A 46 9.18 3.02 7.77
CA ILE A 46 10.56 2.58 8.01
C ILE A 46 11.41 2.75 6.74
N ILE A 47 10.88 2.44 5.54
CA ILE A 47 11.58 2.65 4.26
C ILE A 47 11.84 4.14 4.02
N LEU A 48 10.88 5.01 4.37
CA LEU A 48 10.99 6.48 4.28
C LEU A 48 11.93 7.07 5.33
N LYS A 49 12.35 6.28 6.33
CA LYS A 49 13.14 6.70 7.49
C LYS A 49 12.41 7.64 8.45
N ASP A 50 11.08 7.71 8.37
CA ASP A 50 10.26 8.44 9.34
C ASP A 50 10.26 7.74 10.71
N ILE A 51 10.40 6.41 10.70
CA ILE A 51 10.46 5.57 11.89
C ILE A 51 11.71 4.68 11.79
N SER A 52 12.51 4.64 12.87
CA SER A 52 13.64 3.71 12.94
C SER A 52 13.17 2.29 13.29
N PRO A 53 13.72 1.24 12.67
CA PRO A 53 13.55 -0.12 13.15
C PRO A 53 14.21 -0.30 14.51
N ASP A 54 13.78 -1.28 15.30
CA ASP A 54 14.39 -1.61 16.59
C ASP A 54 15.70 -2.39 16.40
N SER A 55 15.82 -3.13 15.28
CA SER A 55 17.05 -3.80 14.84
C SER A 55 17.05 -3.97 13.33
N GLY A 56 18.19 -4.32 12.75
CA GLY A 56 18.39 -4.53 11.31
C GLY A 56 18.81 -3.26 10.57
N GLU A 57 18.93 -3.38 9.26
CA GLU A 57 19.46 -2.32 8.40
C GLU A 57 18.62 -2.11 7.16
N ILE A 58 18.56 -0.85 6.70
CA ILE A 58 17.95 -0.46 5.43
C ILE A 58 18.98 0.30 4.62
N ALA A 59 19.30 -0.23 3.45
CA ALA A 59 20.22 0.37 2.50
C ALA A 59 19.49 0.73 1.21
N LEU A 60 19.47 2.02 0.88
CA LEU A 60 19.01 2.55 -0.39
C LEU A 60 20.21 2.89 -1.25
N GLU A 61 20.15 2.57 -2.54
CA GLU A 61 21.15 2.93 -3.54
C GLU A 61 21.37 4.46 -3.54
N ARG A 62 22.64 4.88 -3.58
CA ARG A 62 23.00 6.30 -3.52
C ARG A 62 22.38 7.07 -4.70
N GLY A 63 21.66 8.13 -4.40
CA GLY A 63 20.99 8.98 -5.39
C GLY A 63 19.62 8.48 -5.85
N ALA A 64 19.17 7.28 -5.43
CA ALA A 64 17.84 6.81 -5.75
C ALA A 64 16.76 7.66 -5.05
N LYS A 65 15.76 8.07 -5.82
CA LYS A 65 14.63 8.89 -5.36
C LYS A 65 13.45 7.99 -4.97
N ILE A 66 12.87 8.24 -3.81
CA ILE A 66 11.64 7.59 -3.36
C ILE A 66 10.50 8.60 -3.46
N GLY A 67 9.38 8.20 -4.08
CA GLY A 67 8.12 8.93 -4.05
C GLY A 67 7.08 8.13 -3.27
N TYR A 68 6.36 8.79 -2.39
CA TYR A 68 5.36 8.16 -1.55
C TYR A 68 4.01 8.88 -1.61
N LEU A 69 2.95 8.11 -1.87
CA LEU A 69 1.57 8.55 -1.73
C LEU A 69 0.98 7.94 -0.45
N PRO A 70 0.72 8.75 0.59
CA PRO A 70 0.07 8.27 1.81
C PRO A 70 -1.44 8.03 1.58
N GLN A 71 -2.07 7.29 2.48
CA GLN A 71 -3.51 7.03 2.43
C GLN A 71 -4.37 8.29 2.63
N GLU A 72 -3.87 9.27 3.41
CA GLU A 72 -4.55 10.55 3.65
C GLU A 72 -3.78 11.70 2.99
N SER A 73 -4.50 12.66 2.43
CA SER A 73 -3.90 13.81 1.77
C SER A 73 -3.23 14.76 2.78
N ALA A 74 -2.06 15.27 2.42
CA ALA A 74 -1.49 16.42 3.09
C ALA A 74 -2.36 17.67 2.83
N SER A 75 -2.34 18.61 3.78
CA SER A 75 -2.97 19.92 3.59
C SER A 75 -2.29 20.64 2.42
N THR A 76 -3.11 21.25 1.55
CA THR A 76 -2.64 22.10 0.45
C THR A 76 -2.60 23.56 0.88
N GLY A 77 -1.67 24.33 0.31
CA GLY A 77 -1.57 25.79 0.50
C GLY A 77 -2.45 26.57 -0.47
N GLY A 78 -1.91 27.67 -0.96
CA GLY A 78 -2.58 28.54 -1.96
C GLY A 78 -2.26 28.17 -3.41
N GLU A 79 -1.49 27.10 -3.64
CA GLU A 79 -1.10 26.64 -4.97
C GLU A 79 -2.30 26.14 -5.79
N THR A 80 -2.21 26.32 -7.11
CA THR A 80 -3.18 25.76 -8.05
C THR A 80 -2.92 24.26 -8.28
N VAL A 81 -3.88 23.57 -8.90
CA VAL A 81 -3.78 22.15 -9.24
C VAL A 81 -2.55 21.87 -10.10
N ILE A 82 -2.31 22.69 -11.13
CA ILE A 82 -1.15 22.52 -12.01
C ILE A 82 0.16 22.79 -11.28
N GLU A 83 0.22 23.80 -10.42
CA GLU A 83 1.38 24.08 -9.58
C GLU A 83 1.69 22.93 -8.63
N LEU A 84 0.65 22.37 -7.97
CA LEU A 84 0.79 21.22 -7.09
C LEU A 84 1.34 20.01 -7.86
N ALA A 85 0.83 19.76 -9.07
CA ALA A 85 1.33 18.66 -9.92
C ALA A 85 2.75 18.88 -10.41
N CYS A 86 3.16 20.12 -10.66
CA CYS A 86 4.51 20.51 -11.08
C CYS A 86 5.48 20.74 -9.91
N SER A 87 5.04 20.64 -8.65
CA SER A 87 5.84 20.91 -7.45
C SER A 87 6.91 19.83 -7.20
N ILE A 88 7.87 19.73 -8.14
CA ILE A 88 9.06 18.86 -8.01
C ILE A 88 10.12 19.51 -7.13
N SER A 89 10.23 20.84 -7.17
CA SER A 89 11.00 21.67 -6.25
C SER A 89 10.32 23.04 -6.09
N PRO A 90 10.48 23.73 -4.95
CA PRO A 90 9.96 25.09 -4.75
C PRO A 90 10.51 26.08 -5.79
N ASP A 91 11.80 25.97 -6.13
CA ASP A 91 12.47 26.86 -7.06
C ASP A 91 11.91 26.73 -8.48
N PHE A 92 11.55 25.51 -8.92
CA PHE A 92 10.91 25.29 -10.22
C PHE A 92 9.57 26.02 -10.32
N VAL A 93 8.70 25.86 -9.31
CA VAL A 93 7.37 26.50 -9.31
C VAL A 93 7.51 28.03 -9.31
N ALA A 94 8.43 28.57 -8.50
CA ALA A 94 8.69 30.01 -8.45
C ALA A 94 9.20 30.54 -9.79
N ALA A 95 10.14 29.85 -10.44
CA ALA A 95 10.65 30.19 -11.76
C ALA A 95 9.54 30.12 -12.83
N ALA A 96 8.77 29.05 -12.85
CA ALA A 96 7.67 28.86 -13.80
C ALA A 96 6.55 29.92 -13.67
N ARG A 97 6.26 30.39 -12.45
CA ARG A 97 5.36 31.54 -12.21
C ARG A 97 5.92 32.82 -12.80
N ARG A 98 7.19 33.17 -12.51
CA ARG A 98 7.82 34.38 -13.04
C ARG A 98 7.91 34.36 -14.57
N LEU A 99 8.04 33.18 -15.17
CA LEU A 99 8.03 32.99 -16.62
C LEU A 99 6.62 33.00 -17.25
N GLY A 100 5.55 33.00 -16.44
CA GLY A 100 4.16 32.96 -16.93
C GLY A 100 3.76 31.61 -17.56
N GLU A 101 4.54 30.51 -17.31
CA GLU A 101 4.35 29.23 -17.96
C GLU A 101 3.24 28.36 -17.31
N LEU A 102 2.78 28.71 -16.12
CA LEU A 102 1.73 28.00 -15.38
C LEU A 102 0.30 28.54 -15.61
N GLY A 103 0.12 29.49 -16.56
CA GLY A 103 -1.18 30.00 -16.94
C GLY A 103 -1.74 31.12 -16.04
N GLN A 104 -0.96 31.60 -15.07
CA GLN A 104 -1.27 32.74 -14.21
C GLN A 104 -0.59 34.01 -14.72
N GLU A 105 -1.01 35.15 -14.18
CA GLU A 105 -0.29 36.41 -14.42
C GLU A 105 1.15 36.29 -13.98
N GLN A 106 2.08 36.80 -14.77
CA GLN A 106 3.51 36.78 -14.54
C GLN A 106 3.83 37.43 -13.19
N ASP A 107 4.47 36.70 -12.28
CA ASP A 107 4.81 37.19 -10.95
C ASP A 107 6.21 37.84 -10.95
N GLY A 108 6.30 39.08 -11.41
CA GLY A 108 7.54 39.85 -11.52
C GLY A 108 8.30 39.65 -12.84
N ASP A 109 9.46 40.33 -12.96
CA ASP A 109 10.34 40.17 -14.13
C ASP A 109 11.22 38.91 -14.00
N PRO A 110 11.22 38.01 -15.00
CA PRO A 110 12.04 36.81 -14.96
C PRO A 110 13.51 37.13 -15.09
N SER A 111 14.34 36.45 -14.33
CA SER A 111 15.80 36.55 -14.40
C SER A 111 16.40 35.41 -15.22
N ASP A 112 17.67 35.54 -15.66
CA ASP A 112 18.39 34.47 -16.33
C ASP A 112 18.46 33.18 -15.47
N ALA A 113 18.56 33.32 -14.14
CA ALA A 113 18.54 32.21 -13.20
C ALA A 113 17.19 31.46 -13.18
N ASP A 114 16.07 32.15 -13.43
CA ASP A 114 14.75 31.52 -13.53
C ASP A 114 14.65 30.67 -14.80
N TYR A 115 15.15 31.18 -15.92
CA TYR A 115 15.25 30.39 -17.17
C TYR A 115 16.12 29.14 -16.98
N GLU A 116 17.30 29.28 -16.35
CA GLU A 116 18.19 28.16 -16.10
C GLU A 116 17.54 27.11 -15.17
N THR A 117 16.90 27.54 -14.08
CA THR A 117 16.18 26.67 -13.13
C THR A 117 15.04 25.94 -13.83
N PHE A 118 14.25 26.66 -14.63
CA PHE A 118 13.12 26.10 -15.36
C PHE A 118 13.55 25.07 -16.39
N GLU A 119 14.50 25.37 -17.24
CA GLU A 119 14.98 24.48 -18.31
C GLU A 119 15.71 23.25 -17.75
N SER A 120 16.55 23.43 -16.71
CA SER A 120 17.27 22.30 -16.08
C SER A 120 16.37 21.26 -15.45
N ALA A 121 15.18 21.66 -15.00
CA ALA A 121 14.17 20.80 -14.42
C ALA A 121 13.24 20.14 -15.46
N GLY A 122 13.40 20.47 -16.74
CA GLY A 122 12.62 19.93 -17.86
C GLY A 122 11.68 20.93 -18.54
N GLY A 123 11.58 22.16 -18.03
CA GLY A 123 10.88 23.26 -18.67
C GLY A 123 9.42 22.97 -19.04
N SER A 124 9.00 23.45 -20.19
CA SER A 124 7.63 23.26 -20.70
C SER A 124 7.24 21.79 -20.90
N ARG A 125 8.22 20.86 -21.04
CA ARG A 125 7.93 19.41 -21.14
C ARG A 125 7.36 18.85 -19.84
N LEU A 126 7.85 19.31 -18.69
CA LEU A 126 7.37 18.89 -17.39
C LEU A 126 5.92 19.37 -17.18
N ILE A 127 5.62 20.59 -17.57
CA ILE A 127 4.26 21.14 -17.50
C ILE A 127 3.31 20.37 -18.43
N ALA A 128 3.74 20.09 -19.67
CA ALA A 128 2.95 19.30 -20.61
C ALA A 128 2.66 17.88 -20.07
N LYS A 129 3.66 17.24 -19.45
CA LYS A 129 3.52 15.95 -18.79
C LYS A 129 2.54 16.03 -17.61
N ALA A 130 2.62 17.08 -16.78
CA ALA A 130 1.71 17.29 -15.67
C ALA A 130 0.26 17.45 -16.15
N ARG A 131 0.01 18.24 -17.20
CA ARG A 131 -1.32 18.39 -17.82
C ARG A 131 -1.85 17.06 -18.34
N GLN A 132 -1.03 16.26 -19.03
CA GLN A 132 -1.40 14.95 -19.53
C GLN A 132 -1.78 13.98 -18.38
N ILE A 133 -1.02 13.98 -17.29
CA ILE A 133 -1.28 13.12 -16.14
C ILE A 133 -2.55 13.57 -15.41
N LEU A 134 -2.73 14.88 -15.20
CA LEU A 134 -3.95 15.43 -14.59
C LEU A 134 -5.19 15.08 -15.43
N SER A 135 -5.15 15.24 -16.76
CA SER A 135 -6.26 14.84 -17.64
C SER A 135 -6.55 13.35 -17.55
N GLY A 136 -5.50 12.50 -17.46
CA GLY A 136 -5.65 11.07 -17.23
C GLY A 136 -6.30 10.71 -15.89
N LEU A 137 -6.11 11.55 -14.87
CA LEU A 137 -6.77 11.46 -13.57
C LEU A 137 -8.12 12.18 -13.50
N SER A 138 -8.73 12.46 -14.66
CA SER A 138 -10.06 13.05 -14.86
C SER A 138 -10.19 14.53 -14.46
N PHE A 139 -9.10 15.28 -14.31
CA PHE A 139 -9.17 16.72 -14.20
C PHE A 139 -9.50 17.33 -15.57
N LYS A 140 -10.33 18.35 -15.57
CA LYS A 140 -10.63 19.17 -16.76
C LYS A 140 -9.60 20.31 -16.86
N ASP A 141 -9.39 20.82 -18.06
CA ASP A 141 -8.50 21.97 -18.27
C ASP A 141 -8.89 23.17 -17.41
N SER A 142 -10.20 23.39 -17.19
CA SER A 142 -10.72 24.43 -16.31
C SER A 142 -10.37 24.26 -14.84
N ASP A 143 -9.92 23.07 -14.42
CA ASP A 143 -9.57 22.80 -13.03
C ASP A 143 -8.09 23.10 -12.74
N PHE A 144 -7.25 23.23 -13.78
CA PHE A 144 -5.80 23.34 -13.60
C PHE A 144 -5.39 24.61 -12.86
N ASP A 145 -6.07 25.72 -13.12
CA ASP A 145 -5.78 27.03 -12.51
C ASP A 145 -6.57 27.27 -11.21
N ARG A 146 -7.40 26.29 -10.80
CA ARG A 146 -8.14 26.39 -9.53
C ARG A 146 -7.22 26.18 -8.34
N PRO A 147 -7.40 26.94 -7.24
CA PRO A 147 -6.70 26.68 -5.99
C PRO A 147 -6.96 25.26 -5.48
N ALA A 148 -5.91 24.51 -5.20
CA ALA A 148 -6.02 23.11 -4.75
C ALA A 148 -6.84 22.98 -3.45
N ARG A 149 -6.82 23.98 -2.57
CA ARG A 149 -7.61 24.03 -1.32
C ARG A 149 -9.14 24.04 -1.53
N GLU A 150 -9.63 24.38 -2.73
CA GLU A 150 -11.06 24.38 -3.06
C GLU A 150 -11.57 23.00 -3.48
N LEU A 151 -10.66 22.05 -3.65
CA LEU A 151 -10.99 20.71 -4.05
C LEU A 151 -11.40 19.84 -2.85
N SER A 152 -12.17 18.79 -3.11
CA SER A 152 -12.40 17.76 -2.10
C SER A 152 -11.12 16.94 -1.83
N GLY A 153 -11.02 16.29 -0.66
CA GLY A 153 -9.85 15.50 -0.29
C GLY A 153 -9.44 14.45 -1.33
N GLY A 154 -10.43 13.82 -1.99
CA GLY A 154 -10.16 12.86 -3.06
C GLY A 154 -9.52 13.49 -4.31
N TRP A 155 -9.92 14.69 -4.69
CA TRP A 155 -9.30 15.44 -5.79
C TRP A 155 -7.90 15.93 -5.42
N ILE A 156 -7.69 16.39 -4.18
CA ILE A 156 -6.36 16.74 -3.67
C ILE A 156 -5.42 15.54 -3.75
N MET A 157 -5.92 14.34 -3.35
CA MET A 157 -5.13 13.11 -3.43
C MET A 157 -4.73 12.75 -4.87
N ARG A 158 -5.65 12.94 -5.85
CA ARG A 158 -5.33 12.77 -7.28
C ARG A 158 -4.26 13.76 -7.75
N ALA A 159 -4.30 15.01 -7.29
CA ALA A 159 -3.27 16.01 -7.63
C ALA A 159 -1.90 15.65 -7.03
N HIS A 160 -1.85 15.14 -5.80
CA HIS A 160 -0.61 14.60 -5.21
C HIS A 160 -0.10 13.36 -5.95
N LEU A 161 -1.01 12.47 -6.39
CA LEU A 161 -0.64 11.36 -7.25
C LEU A 161 -0.04 11.85 -8.57
N ALA A 162 -0.66 12.86 -9.22
CA ALA A 162 -0.13 13.47 -10.43
C ALA A 162 1.30 13.99 -10.21
N ARG A 163 1.54 14.72 -9.12
CA ARG A 163 2.88 15.21 -8.75
C ARG A 163 3.91 14.08 -8.69
N LEU A 164 3.58 12.98 -8.02
CA LEU A 164 4.48 11.83 -7.90
C LEU A 164 4.78 11.19 -9.26
N LEU A 165 3.76 11.06 -10.12
CA LEU A 165 3.94 10.51 -11.46
C LEU A 165 4.75 11.44 -12.37
N VAL A 166 4.64 12.77 -12.19
CA VAL A 166 5.46 13.77 -12.88
C VAL A 166 6.93 13.65 -12.48
N MET A 167 7.20 13.47 -11.18
CA MET A 167 8.55 13.35 -10.63
C MET A 167 9.28 12.07 -11.06
N GLU A 168 8.58 11.02 -11.45
CA GLU A 168 9.13 9.71 -11.82
C GLU A 168 10.22 9.19 -10.87
N PRO A 169 9.92 8.98 -9.57
CA PRO A 169 10.91 8.45 -8.64
C PRO A 169 11.36 7.03 -9.02
N ASP A 170 12.59 6.65 -8.63
CA ASP A 170 13.13 5.31 -8.86
C ASP A 170 12.34 4.23 -8.12
N LEU A 171 11.80 4.57 -6.93
CA LEU A 171 10.87 3.75 -6.16
C LEU A 171 9.59 4.53 -5.91
N LEU A 172 8.49 4.09 -6.51
CA LEU A 172 7.16 4.62 -6.28
C LEU A 172 6.44 3.76 -5.24
N MET A 173 6.10 4.38 -4.10
CA MET A 173 5.39 3.73 -3.00
C MET A 173 3.96 4.30 -2.94
N LEU A 174 2.97 3.42 -3.07
CA LEU A 174 1.56 3.79 -3.12
C LEU A 174 0.79 3.06 -2.00
N ASP A 175 0.14 3.81 -1.12
CA ASP A 175 -0.73 3.26 -0.06
C ASP A 175 -2.19 3.54 -0.41
N GLU A 176 -2.91 2.48 -0.85
CA GLU A 176 -4.32 2.50 -1.28
C GLU A 176 -4.65 3.56 -2.35
N PRO A 177 -3.91 3.64 -3.47
CA PRO A 177 -4.10 4.70 -4.46
C PRO A 177 -5.46 4.64 -5.16
N THR A 178 -6.15 3.51 -5.08
CA THR A 178 -7.44 3.27 -5.77
C THR A 178 -8.64 3.91 -5.06
N ASN A 179 -8.52 4.23 -3.75
CA ASN A 179 -9.65 4.66 -2.92
C ASN A 179 -10.33 5.95 -3.37
N HIS A 180 -9.62 6.83 -4.09
CA HIS A 180 -10.11 8.14 -4.49
C HIS A 180 -10.26 8.30 -6.02
N LEU A 181 -10.14 7.18 -6.76
CA LEU A 181 -10.21 7.17 -8.20
C LEU A 181 -11.58 6.67 -8.68
N ASP A 182 -12.11 7.35 -9.69
CA ASP A 182 -13.19 6.79 -10.50
C ASP A 182 -12.65 5.74 -11.48
N LEU A 183 -13.55 5.01 -12.13
CA LEU A 183 -13.18 3.91 -13.01
C LEU A 183 -12.26 4.35 -14.17
N HIS A 184 -12.49 5.54 -14.74
CA HIS A 184 -11.67 6.05 -15.83
C HIS A 184 -10.24 6.36 -15.37
N SER A 185 -10.10 7.08 -14.26
CA SER A 185 -8.81 7.38 -13.64
C SER A 185 -8.08 6.11 -13.21
N LEU A 186 -8.81 5.10 -12.70
CA LEU A 186 -8.24 3.82 -12.30
C LEU A 186 -7.64 3.06 -13.48
N ILE A 187 -8.39 2.93 -14.59
CA ILE A 187 -7.92 2.25 -15.80
C ILE A 187 -6.72 3.00 -16.40
N TRP A 188 -6.77 4.33 -16.41
CA TRP A 188 -5.67 5.15 -16.91
C TRP A 188 -4.42 4.94 -16.04
N LEU A 189 -4.54 5.05 -14.70
CA LEU A 189 -3.43 4.83 -13.76
C LEU A 189 -2.81 3.45 -13.94
N GLN A 190 -3.64 2.42 -14.09
CA GLN A 190 -3.19 1.04 -14.31
C GLN A 190 -2.31 0.95 -15.56
N ASN A 191 -2.76 1.50 -16.69
CA ASN A 191 -2.01 1.52 -17.94
C ASN A 191 -0.69 2.32 -17.81
N TYR A 192 -0.71 3.43 -17.07
CA TYR A 192 0.49 4.22 -16.79
C TYR A 192 1.51 3.42 -15.97
N LEU A 193 1.06 2.78 -14.89
CA LEU A 193 1.93 2.02 -13.98
C LEU A 193 2.50 0.74 -14.61
N LEU A 194 1.81 0.12 -15.57
CA LEU A 194 2.35 -1.01 -16.33
C LEU A 194 3.63 -0.63 -17.07
N ASN A 195 3.71 0.59 -17.59
CA ASN A 195 4.84 1.12 -18.33
C ASN A 195 5.80 1.97 -17.50
N TYR A 196 5.58 2.05 -16.19
CA TYR A 196 6.39 2.87 -15.29
C TYR A 196 7.85 2.40 -15.27
N PRO A 197 8.84 3.31 -15.42
CA PRO A 197 10.26 2.91 -15.54
C PRO A 197 10.90 2.47 -14.22
N GLY A 198 10.44 2.99 -13.10
CA GLY A 198 10.94 2.69 -11.76
C GLY A 198 10.33 1.43 -11.14
N ALA A 199 10.75 1.10 -9.91
CA ALA A 199 10.11 0.06 -9.12
C ALA A 199 8.81 0.59 -8.46
N ILE A 200 7.87 -0.31 -8.22
CA ILE A 200 6.61 0.00 -7.54
C ILE A 200 6.46 -0.90 -6.31
N LEU A 201 6.17 -0.27 -5.17
CA LEU A 201 5.76 -0.94 -3.95
C LEU A 201 4.34 -0.48 -3.61
N LEU A 202 3.38 -1.38 -3.66
CA LEU A 202 1.95 -1.09 -3.65
C LEU A 202 1.24 -1.78 -2.50
N ILE A 203 0.49 -1.03 -1.71
CA ILE A 203 -0.54 -1.56 -0.81
C ILE A 203 -1.89 -1.27 -1.48
N SER A 204 -2.71 -2.29 -1.69
CA SER A 204 -4.08 -2.13 -2.18
C SER A 204 -4.97 -3.27 -1.71
N HIS A 205 -6.25 -2.97 -1.54
CA HIS A 205 -7.32 -3.95 -1.32
C HIS A 205 -8.03 -4.36 -2.62
N ASP A 206 -7.74 -3.69 -3.72
CA ASP A 206 -8.25 -4.04 -5.04
C ASP A 206 -7.43 -5.18 -5.64
N ARG A 207 -8.07 -6.36 -5.70
CA ARG A 207 -7.42 -7.60 -6.17
C ARG A 207 -7.14 -7.58 -7.66
N GLU A 208 -8.01 -6.98 -8.45
CA GLU A 208 -7.86 -6.91 -9.91
C GLU A 208 -6.69 -5.97 -10.26
N PHE A 209 -6.63 -4.83 -9.58
CA PHE A 209 -5.52 -3.89 -9.72
C PHE A 209 -4.18 -4.53 -9.35
N LEU A 210 -4.12 -5.27 -8.22
CA LEU A 210 -2.93 -6.02 -7.84
C LEU A 210 -2.57 -7.08 -8.88
N ASN A 211 -3.53 -7.89 -9.32
CA ASN A 211 -3.28 -9.00 -10.24
C ASN A 211 -2.66 -8.57 -11.57
N LEU A 212 -3.08 -7.43 -12.09
CA LEU A 212 -2.59 -6.91 -13.36
C LEU A 212 -1.22 -6.26 -13.26
N LEU A 213 -0.90 -5.66 -12.12
CA LEU A 213 0.29 -4.82 -11.98
C LEU A 213 1.50 -5.53 -11.36
N ILE A 214 1.28 -6.42 -10.37
CA ILE A 214 2.36 -6.96 -9.55
C ILE A 214 2.95 -8.26 -10.11
N HIS A 215 4.27 -8.43 -9.89
CA HIS A 215 5.02 -9.65 -10.20
C HIS A 215 5.47 -10.40 -8.96
N TYR A 216 5.43 -9.74 -7.82
CA TYR A 216 5.78 -10.30 -6.51
C TYR A 216 4.80 -9.83 -5.46
N VAL A 217 4.53 -10.69 -4.49
CA VAL A 217 3.75 -10.36 -3.29
C VAL A 217 4.64 -10.49 -2.08
N VAL A 218 4.62 -9.49 -1.21
CA VAL A 218 5.20 -9.55 0.14
C VAL A 218 4.06 -9.63 1.14
N GLU A 219 3.91 -10.78 1.76
CA GLU A 219 2.90 -10.99 2.79
C GLU A 219 3.49 -10.72 4.18
N LEU A 220 2.80 -9.85 4.93
CA LEU A 220 3.11 -9.58 6.33
C LEU A 220 2.14 -10.34 7.21
N GLU A 221 2.61 -11.41 7.84
CA GLU A 221 1.80 -12.24 8.75
C GLU A 221 2.64 -12.78 9.90
N GLY A 222 2.09 -12.73 11.13
CA GLY A 222 2.76 -13.27 12.31
C GLY A 222 4.12 -12.66 12.65
N GLY A 223 4.38 -11.42 12.20
CA GLY A 223 5.67 -10.75 12.38
C GLY A 223 6.71 -11.09 11.32
N GLN A 224 6.39 -11.92 10.35
CA GLN A 224 7.28 -12.30 9.25
C GLN A 224 6.88 -11.60 7.96
N ALA A 225 7.87 -11.34 7.09
CA ALA A 225 7.69 -10.86 5.73
C ALA A 225 8.06 -12.00 4.77
N THR A 226 7.07 -12.58 4.11
CA THR A 226 7.29 -13.67 3.15
C THR A 226 7.08 -13.17 1.74
N ARG A 227 8.07 -13.38 0.86
CA ARG A 227 7.99 -13.02 -0.56
C ARG A 227 7.51 -14.21 -1.39
N TYR A 228 6.48 -13.98 -2.19
CA TYR A 228 5.94 -14.91 -3.18
C TYR A 228 6.20 -14.39 -4.58
N THR A 229 6.46 -15.28 -5.53
CA THR A 229 6.64 -14.95 -6.94
C THR A 229 5.31 -15.12 -7.68
N GLY A 230 4.98 -14.16 -8.52
CA GLY A 230 3.75 -14.13 -9.31
C GLY A 230 2.80 -13.03 -8.84
N ASN A 231 1.59 -13.02 -9.44
CA ASN A 231 0.53 -12.09 -9.12
C ASN A 231 -0.24 -12.49 -7.84
N TYR A 232 -1.26 -11.72 -7.50
CA TYR A 232 -2.05 -11.95 -6.28
C TYR A 232 -2.75 -13.32 -6.26
N GLU A 233 -3.27 -13.81 -7.39
CA GLU A 233 -3.89 -15.14 -7.47
C GLU A 233 -2.86 -16.26 -7.25
N SER A 234 -1.69 -16.15 -7.90
CA SER A 234 -0.58 -17.08 -7.69
C SER A 234 -0.14 -17.14 -6.22
N HIS A 235 -0.12 -15.99 -5.55
CA HIS A 235 0.16 -15.92 -4.11
C HIS A 235 -0.86 -16.70 -3.29
N LEU A 236 -2.17 -16.56 -3.56
CA LEU A 236 -3.21 -17.28 -2.82
C LEU A 236 -3.04 -18.80 -2.95
N VAL A 237 -2.71 -19.30 -4.14
CA VAL A 237 -2.44 -20.73 -4.37
C VAL A 237 -1.20 -21.20 -3.62
N GLN A 238 -0.10 -20.46 -3.72
CA GLN A 238 1.16 -20.80 -3.03
C GLN A 238 0.99 -20.76 -1.51
N ARG A 239 0.27 -19.76 -0.99
CA ARG A 239 -0.06 -19.65 0.43
C ARG A 239 -0.86 -20.86 0.91
N ALA A 240 -1.95 -21.20 0.22
CA ALA A 240 -2.78 -22.35 0.59
C ALA A 240 -1.98 -23.65 0.61
N ALA A 241 -1.10 -23.87 -0.38
CA ALA A 241 -0.21 -25.03 -0.42
C ALA A 241 0.79 -25.05 0.76
N SER A 242 1.40 -23.90 1.08
CA SER A 242 2.33 -23.76 2.21
C SER A 242 1.63 -23.99 3.56
N GLU A 243 0.43 -23.45 3.74
CA GLU A 243 -0.38 -23.68 4.96
C GLU A 243 -0.75 -25.16 5.12
N ALA A 244 -1.18 -25.82 4.03
CA ALA A 244 -1.49 -27.24 4.05
C ALA A 244 -0.26 -28.09 4.40
N GLN A 245 0.90 -27.76 3.83
CA GLN A 245 2.17 -28.45 4.13
C GLN A 245 2.58 -28.26 5.59
N ARG A 246 2.50 -27.04 6.12
CA ARG A 246 2.80 -26.75 7.55
C ARG A 246 1.86 -27.50 8.47
N MET A 247 0.56 -27.56 8.15
CA MET A 247 -0.42 -28.30 8.93
C MET A 247 -0.10 -29.80 8.95
N ALA A 248 0.18 -30.39 7.78
CA ALA A 248 0.56 -31.80 7.69
C ALA A 248 1.86 -32.12 8.48
N ALA A 249 2.86 -31.22 8.40
CA ALA A 249 4.09 -31.35 9.16
C ALA A 249 3.84 -31.29 10.68
N TYR A 250 3.01 -30.33 11.13
CA TYR A 250 2.60 -30.21 12.53
C TYR A 250 1.87 -31.48 13.02
N GLU A 251 0.85 -31.94 12.28
CA GLU A 251 0.10 -33.15 12.64
C GLU A 251 1.00 -34.39 12.71
N ASN A 252 1.92 -34.57 11.78
CA ASN A 252 2.87 -35.65 11.77
C ASN A 252 3.80 -35.59 12.98
N GLN A 253 4.30 -34.43 13.33
CA GLN A 253 5.12 -34.22 14.51
C GLN A 253 4.33 -34.54 15.81
N GLN A 254 3.08 -34.07 15.90
CA GLN A 254 2.22 -34.35 17.07
C GLN A 254 1.97 -35.87 17.23
N LYS A 255 1.69 -36.57 16.13
CA LYS A 255 1.53 -38.03 16.15
C LYS A 255 2.81 -38.74 16.61
N GLU A 256 3.98 -38.30 16.17
CA GLU A 256 5.26 -38.88 16.60
C GLU A 256 5.54 -38.59 18.08
N ILE A 257 5.29 -37.35 18.55
CA ILE A 257 5.42 -36.99 19.97
C ILE A 257 4.49 -37.90 20.83
N GLU A 258 3.24 -38.04 20.41
CA GLU A 258 2.26 -38.87 21.11
C GLU A 258 2.71 -40.34 21.16
N ARG A 259 3.22 -40.85 20.05
CA ARG A 259 3.78 -42.24 19.98
C ARG A 259 4.94 -42.43 20.95
N LEU A 260 5.87 -41.47 20.98
CA LEU A 260 7.02 -41.49 21.87
C LEU A 260 6.62 -41.38 23.35
N MET A 261 5.64 -40.52 23.65
CA MET A 261 5.10 -40.35 25.01
C MET A 261 4.40 -41.62 25.50
N LYS A 262 3.56 -42.25 24.67
CA LYS A 262 2.94 -43.55 24.99
C LYS A 262 3.98 -44.61 25.31
N PHE A 263 5.12 -44.62 24.59
CA PHE A 263 6.24 -45.52 24.90
C PHE A 263 6.86 -45.18 26.26
N VAL A 264 7.13 -43.91 26.53
CA VAL A 264 7.69 -43.44 27.81
C VAL A 264 6.78 -43.87 28.97
N ASP A 265 5.49 -43.56 28.89
CA ASP A 265 4.51 -43.87 29.95
C ASP A 265 4.41 -45.37 30.23
N ARG A 266 4.41 -46.19 29.17
CA ARG A 266 4.34 -47.67 29.31
C ARG A 266 5.56 -48.29 29.97
N PHE A 267 6.75 -47.70 29.76
CA PHE A 267 8.03 -48.32 30.18
C PHE A 267 8.76 -47.55 31.27
N ARG A 268 8.29 -46.38 31.71
CA ARG A 268 8.90 -45.56 32.76
C ARG A 268 9.08 -46.30 34.09
N ALA A 269 8.14 -47.19 34.44
CA ALA A 269 8.16 -47.96 35.70
C ALA A 269 8.90 -49.28 35.63
N LYS A 270 9.40 -49.72 34.44
CA LYS A 270 10.10 -51.00 34.26
C LYS A 270 11.60 -50.80 34.25
N ASN A 271 12.32 -51.29 35.27
CA ASN A 271 13.77 -51.13 35.43
C ASN A 271 14.58 -51.50 34.18
N THR A 272 14.19 -52.57 33.45
CA THR A 272 14.92 -53.04 32.25
C THR A 272 14.81 -52.15 31.03
N LYS A 273 13.84 -51.23 30.99
CA LYS A 273 13.59 -50.31 29.88
C LYS A 273 13.58 -48.81 30.27
N ALA A 274 13.85 -48.49 31.54
CA ALA A 274 13.86 -47.13 32.05
C ALA A 274 14.86 -46.21 31.29
N THR A 275 16.05 -46.74 30.97
CA THR A 275 17.06 -46.02 30.20
C THR A 275 16.59 -45.70 28.77
N GLN A 276 15.86 -46.64 28.12
CA GLN A 276 15.28 -46.39 26.80
C GLN A 276 14.14 -45.35 26.84
N ALA A 277 13.31 -45.38 27.90
CA ALA A 277 12.27 -44.39 28.10
C ALA A 277 12.87 -43.00 28.32
N GLN A 278 13.93 -42.85 29.13
CA GLN A 278 14.65 -41.58 29.29
C GLN A 278 15.29 -41.10 27.99
N SER A 279 15.85 -41.99 27.17
CA SER A 279 16.41 -41.64 25.86
C SER A 279 15.31 -41.04 24.94
N LYS A 280 14.09 -41.63 24.95
CA LYS A 280 12.96 -41.14 24.16
C LYS A 280 12.43 -39.79 24.67
N LEU A 281 12.43 -39.58 25.98
CA LEU A 281 12.08 -38.30 26.58
C LEU A 281 13.05 -37.20 26.11
N LYS A 282 14.36 -37.46 26.20
CA LYS A 282 15.39 -36.54 25.69
C LYS A 282 15.28 -36.30 24.18
N GLN A 283 14.82 -37.30 23.41
CA GLN A 283 14.54 -37.10 21.98
C GLN A 283 13.42 -36.10 21.77
N ILE A 284 12.31 -36.17 22.53
CA ILE A 284 11.18 -35.20 22.46
C ILE A 284 11.64 -33.82 22.87
N GLU A 285 12.43 -33.68 23.95
CA GLU A 285 12.96 -32.40 24.44
C GLU A 285 13.89 -31.72 23.42
N ARG A 286 14.62 -32.48 22.62
CA ARG A 286 15.53 -31.98 21.57
C ARG A 286 14.85 -31.73 20.23
N MET A 287 13.59 -32.19 20.07
CA MET A 287 12.85 -31.90 18.85
C MET A 287 12.53 -30.41 18.74
N GLU A 288 12.90 -29.81 17.63
CA GLU A 288 12.44 -28.50 17.28
C GLU A 288 10.93 -28.53 17.06
N LYS A 289 10.19 -27.87 17.93
CA LYS A 289 8.72 -27.91 17.90
C LYS A 289 8.21 -27.03 16.78
N ILE A 290 7.39 -27.60 15.91
CA ILE A 290 6.66 -26.87 14.89
C ILE A 290 5.47 -26.21 15.57
N ASP A 291 5.39 -24.89 15.51
CA ASP A 291 4.23 -24.15 16.01
C ASP A 291 2.98 -24.48 15.20
N ALA A 292 1.85 -24.58 15.90
CA ALA A 292 0.57 -24.77 15.22
C ALA A 292 0.34 -23.62 14.24
N PRO A 293 -0.01 -23.91 12.96
CA PRO A 293 -0.35 -22.87 12.02
C PRO A 293 -1.45 -21.98 12.57
N PHE A 294 -1.29 -20.66 12.40
CA PHE A 294 -2.26 -19.69 12.89
C PHE A 294 -3.54 -19.74 12.06
N ILE A 295 -4.46 -20.64 12.44
CA ILE A 295 -5.76 -20.73 11.81
C ILE A 295 -6.68 -19.70 12.45
N SER A 296 -6.85 -18.56 11.78
CA SER A 296 -7.85 -17.57 12.18
C SER A 296 -9.26 -18.08 11.86
N THR A 297 -9.79 -18.93 12.73
CA THR A 297 -11.16 -19.49 12.59
C THR A 297 -12.26 -18.64 13.19
N LYS A 298 -11.94 -17.54 13.85
CA LYS A 298 -12.96 -16.66 14.43
C LYS A 298 -13.66 -15.84 13.34
N LYS A 299 -14.61 -16.46 12.65
CA LYS A 299 -15.61 -15.74 11.87
C LYS A 299 -16.61 -15.15 12.86
N MET A 300 -16.73 -13.81 12.87
CA MET A 300 -17.80 -13.16 13.61
C MET A 300 -19.13 -13.58 12.98
N LYS A 301 -19.98 -14.25 13.76
CA LYS A 301 -21.35 -14.53 13.35
C LYS A 301 -22.15 -13.25 13.61
N LEU A 302 -22.32 -12.45 12.58
CA LEU A 302 -23.21 -11.30 12.62
C LEU A 302 -24.57 -11.75 12.08
N SER A 303 -25.60 -11.73 12.91
CA SER A 303 -26.98 -11.89 12.49
C SER A 303 -27.72 -10.59 12.79
N PHE A 304 -28.29 -9.99 11.77
CA PHE A 304 -29.18 -8.86 11.97
C PHE A 304 -30.55 -9.40 12.37
N PRO A 305 -31.16 -8.91 13.47
CA PRO A 305 -32.55 -9.23 13.76
C PRO A 305 -33.41 -8.74 12.59
N GLN A 306 -34.33 -9.56 12.11
CA GLN A 306 -35.22 -9.13 11.06
C GLN A 306 -36.09 -7.99 11.59
N PRO A 307 -36.07 -6.80 10.98
CA PRO A 307 -36.95 -5.71 11.36
C PRO A 307 -38.41 -6.09 11.06
N SER A 308 -39.33 -5.47 11.77
CA SER A 308 -40.75 -5.56 11.42
C SER A 308 -40.94 -5.10 9.96
N ARG A 309 -41.86 -5.74 9.25
CA ARG A 309 -42.10 -5.46 7.83
C ARG A 309 -42.45 -3.98 7.66
N SER A 310 -41.64 -3.27 6.88
CA SER A 310 -41.92 -1.87 6.50
C SER A 310 -43.18 -1.82 5.60
N GLY A 311 -43.85 -0.68 5.58
CA GLY A 311 -44.95 -0.46 4.63
C GLY A 311 -44.51 -0.61 3.17
N GLN A 312 -45.44 -0.75 2.24
CA GLN A 312 -45.17 -0.89 0.82
C GLN A 312 -44.41 0.32 0.25
N ARG A 313 -44.58 1.50 0.82
CA ARG A 313 -43.90 2.72 0.45
C ARG A 313 -43.08 3.20 1.64
N VAL A 314 -41.75 3.09 1.54
CA VAL A 314 -40.80 3.47 2.61
C VAL A 314 -40.49 4.96 2.53
N ILE A 315 -40.25 5.44 1.32
CA ILE A 315 -39.94 6.85 1.02
C ILE A 315 -40.69 7.24 -0.25
N ALA A 316 -41.16 8.48 -0.31
CA ALA A 316 -41.65 9.10 -1.56
C ALA A 316 -41.08 10.51 -1.65
N LEU A 317 -40.40 10.78 -2.72
CA LEU A 317 -39.86 12.10 -3.06
C LEU A 317 -40.81 12.73 -4.08
N LYS A 318 -41.29 13.96 -3.80
CA LYS A 318 -42.14 14.68 -4.73
C LYS A 318 -41.56 16.07 -4.96
N GLN A 319 -41.29 16.35 -6.23
CA GLN A 319 -40.78 17.66 -6.68
C GLN A 319 -39.58 18.14 -5.85
N LEU A 320 -38.69 17.22 -5.45
CA LEU A 320 -37.51 17.58 -4.68
C LEU A 320 -36.50 18.30 -5.58
N GLY A 321 -36.11 19.50 -5.17
CA GLY A 321 -35.05 20.27 -5.82
C GLY A 321 -33.90 20.55 -4.87
N LYS A 322 -32.69 20.67 -5.38
CA LYS A 322 -31.50 21.09 -4.65
C LYS A 322 -30.58 21.91 -5.54
N ALA A 323 -30.18 23.07 -5.03
CA ALA A 323 -29.17 23.93 -5.65
C ALA A 323 -28.12 24.37 -4.61
N TYR A 324 -26.95 24.69 -5.07
CA TYR A 324 -25.87 25.32 -4.31
C TYR A 324 -25.45 26.61 -5.04
N GLY A 325 -25.88 27.76 -4.51
CA GLY A 325 -25.76 29.04 -5.23
C GLY A 325 -26.48 28.94 -6.57
N ASP A 326 -25.81 29.29 -7.66
CA ASP A 326 -26.35 29.24 -9.01
C ASP A 326 -26.29 27.86 -9.67
N LEU A 327 -25.67 26.88 -9.01
CA LEU A 327 -25.56 25.52 -9.49
C LEU A 327 -26.78 24.68 -9.06
N GLU A 328 -27.71 24.44 -9.98
CA GLU A 328 -28.81 23.53 -9.79
C GLU A 328 -28.32 22.07 -9.96
N VAL A 329 -28.44 21.27 -8.88
CA VAL A 329 -28.01 19.87 -8.89
C VAL A 329 -29.11 18.98 -9.46
N TYR A 330 -30.34 19.20 -9.05
CA TYR A 330 -31.53 18.58 -9.61
C TYR A 330 -32.79 19.39 -9.26
N ALA A 331 -33.74 19.39 -10.19
CA ALA A 331 -35.04 20.01 -10.05
C ALA A 331 -36.14 18.98 -10.20
N SER A 332 -37.18 19.09 -9.39
CA SER A 332 -38.40 18.31 -9.53
C SER A 332 -38.19 16.77 -9.56
N LEU A 333 -37.25 16.27 -8.77
CA LEU A 333 -37.02 14.82 -8.63
C LEU A 333 -38.24 14.17 -7.98
N ASN A 334 -38.81 13.16 -8.62
CA ASN A 334 -39.90 12.35 -8.12
C ASN A 334 -39.45 10.89 -8.04
N LEU A 335 -39.64 10.24 -6.88
CA LEU A 335 -39.21 8.85 -6.63
C LEU A 335 -40.19 8.17 -5.68
#